data_d39af870dbc85a1405268571d76af755
#
_entry.id   d39af870dbc85a1405268571d76af755
#
_cell.length_a   1.000
_cell.length_b   1.000
_cell.length_c   1.000
_cell.angle_alpha   90.00
_cell.angle_beta   90.00
_cell.angle_gamma   90.00
#
_symmetry.space_group_name_H-M   'P 1'
#
loop_
_entity.id
_entity.type
_entity.pdbx_description
1 polymer ?
#
loop_
_entity_poly.entity_id
_entity_poly.type
_entity_poly.pdbx_seq_one_letter_code
_entity_poly.pdbx_strand_id
1 'polypeptide(L)'
;MTRIEVHNRVNDFDSYRAARVKSLFNAENGCNFDLEIDADLSGDWSIGVVVGPSGSGKTSIGRTIFGTDKIYDYTQGWASDQPVIDCIAPNGDFNEVTGALANVGLGSVPSWLRPFRVLSNGEQFRAGLA
;
A
#
# COMPACT_ATOMS: atom_id res chain seq x y z
N MET A 1 -7.48 7.56 -24.19
CA MET A 1 -6.91 6.38 -23.53
C MET A 1 -5.41 6.52 -23.45
N THR A 2 -4.87 6.27 -22.28
CA THR A 2 -3.42 6.30 -22.05
C THR A 2 -2.94 4.87 -21.90
N ARG A 3 -1.95 4.49 -22.74
CA ARG A 3 -1.29 3.19 -22.62
C ARG A 3 -0.28 3.25 -21.48
N ILE A 4 -0.36 2.29 -20.59
CA ILE A 4 0.48 2.17 -19.40
C ILE A 4 1.26 0.86 -19.56
N GLU A 5 2.57 0.96 -19.57
CA GLU A 5 3.47 -0.18 -19.66
C GLU A 5 4.26 -0.28 -18.36
N VAL A 6 4.22 -1.45 -17.74
CA VAL A 6 4.93 -1.75 -16.48
C VAL A 6 5.92 -2.86 -16.76
N HIS A 7 7.19 -2.60 -16.49
CA HIS A 7 8.27 -3.58 -16.65
C HIS A 7 9.03 -3.70 -15.33
N ASN A 8 8.72 -4.71 -14.56
CA ASN A 8 9.45 -5.01 -13.34
C ASN A 8 10.48 -6.10 -13.63
N ARG A 9 11.73 -5.82 -13.29
CA ARG A 9 12.86 -6.73 -13.49
C ARG A 9 13.57 -6.93 -12.16
N VAL A 10 13.87 -8.18 -11.86
CA VAL A 10 14.69 -8.58 -10.70
C VAL A 10 15.77 -9.51 -11.23
N ASN A 11 16.96 -9.43 -10.68
CA ASN A 11 18.04 -10.35 -11.03
C ASN A 11 17.60 -11.79 -10.78
N ASP A 12 17.86 -12.65 -11.73
CA ASP A 12 17.61 -14.07 -11.56
C ASP A 12 18.60 -14.67 -10.56
N PHE A 13 18.13 -15.60 -9.75
CA PHE A 13 18.95 -16.29 -8.76
C PHE A 13 19.25 -17.70 -9.24
N ASP A 14 20.51 -18.09 -9.13
CA ASP A 14 21.02 -19.39 -9.57
C ASP A 14 21.52 -20.21 -8.35
N SER A 15 20.77 -20.23 -7.28
CA SER A 15 21.05 -21.13 -6.15
C SER A 15 20.58 -22.55 -6.48
N TYR A 16 21.16 -23.54 -5.81
CA TYR A 16 20.74 -24.94 -5.96
C TYR A 16 19.23 -25.13 -5.75
N ARG A 17 18.66 -24.46 -4.75
CA ARG A 17 17.22 -24.54 -4.46
C ARG A 17 16.40 -23.88 -5.56
N ALA A 18 16.82 -22.73 -6.06
CA ALA A 18 16.15 -22.04 -7.16
C ALA A 18 16.17 -22.88 -8.44
N ALA A 19 17.32 -23.44 -8.80
CA ALA A 19 17.46 -24.33 -9.95
C ALA A 19 16.57 -25.58 -9.83
N ARG A 20 16.47 -26.16 -8.64
CA ARG A 20 15.61 -27.33 -8.39
C ARG A 20 14.11 -26.97 -8.51
N VAL A 21 13.68 -25.83 -8.01
CA VAL A 21 12.29 -25.35 -8.18
C VAL A 21 11.97 -25.11 -9.65
N LYS A 22 12.85 -24.44 -10.39
CA LYS A 22 12.69 -24.22 -11.82
C LYS A 22 12.52 -25.55 -12.58
N SER A 23 13.35 -26.53 -12.27
CA SER A 23 13.29 -27.86 -12.90
C SER A 23 12.02 -28.63 -12.55
N LEU A 24 11.64 -28.68 -11.27
CA LEU A 24 10.50 -29.47 -10.80
C LEU A 24 9.14 -28.89 -11.26
N PHE A 25 9.05 -27.57 -11.37
CA PHE A 25 7.80 -26.89 -11.71
C PHE A 25 7.80 -26.34 -13.14
N ASN A 26 8.82 -26.66 -13.94
CA ASN A 26 8.99 -26.21 -15.31
C ASN A 26 8.86 -24.67 -15.44
N ALA A 27 9.38 -23.95 -14.44
CA ALA A 27 9.37 -22.49 -14.37
C ALA A 27 10.70 -21.94 -14.89
N GLU A 28 10.68 -21.16 -15.96
CA GLU A 28 11.90 -20.62 -16.54
C GLU A 28 12.52 -19.54 -15.65
N ASN A 29 11.73 -18.56 -15.23
CA ASN A 29 12.10 -17.60 -14.19
C ASN A 29 10.84 -16.97 -13.57
N GLY A 30 10.97 -16.39 -12.37
CA GLY A 30 9.92 -15.61 -11.71
C GLY A 30 10.28 -14.13 -11.56
N CYS A 31 11.32 -13.67 -12.25
CA CYS A 31 11.97 -12.39 -11.99
C CYS A 31 11.42 -11.23 -12.83
N ASN A 32 10.72 -11.55 -13.90
CA ASN A 32 10.21 -10.56 -14.83
C ASN A 32 8.68 -10.49 -14.74
N PHE A 33 8.19 -9.27 -14.65
CA PHE A 33 6.75 -9.00 -14.71
C PHE A 33 6.52 -7.89 -15.73
N ASP A 34 5.81 -8.21 -16.78
CA ASP A 34 5.38 -7.29 -17.81
C ASP A 34 3.87 -7.15 -17.80
N LEU A 35 3.39 -5.92 -17.79
CA LEU A 35 1.98 -5.61 -17.83
C LEU A 35 1.76 -4.43 -18.76
N GLU A 36 0.79 -4.56 -19.62
CA GLU A 36 0.35 -3.52 -20.54
C GLU A 36 -1.15 -3.35 -20.38
N ILE A 37 -1.58 -2.13 -20.08
CA ILE A 37 -2.98 -1.78 -19.93
C ILE A 37 -3.29 -0.47 -20.63
N ASP A 38 -4.49 -0.33 -21.12
CA ASP A 38 -5.05 0.93 -21.57
C ASP A 38 -6.00 1.46 -20.50
N ALA A 39 -5.76 2.69 -20.03
CA ALA A 39 -6.59 3.36 -19.04
C ALA A 39 -7.05 4.73 -19.56
N ASP A 40 -8.28 5.06 -19.30
CA ASP A 40 -8.76 6.42 -19.52
C ASP A 40 -8.52 7.25 -18.25
N LEU A 41 -7.48 8.06 -18.28
CA LEU A 41 -7.12 8.97 -17.21
C LEU A 41 -7.62 10.39 -17.46
N SER A 42 -8.37 10.60 -18.57
CA SER A 42 -8.99 11.88 -18.89
C SER A 42 -10.28 12.05 -18.09
N GLY A 43 -10.56 13.26 -17.67
CA GLY A 43 -11.78 13.61 -16.94
C GLY A 43 -11.51 14.17 -15.55
N ASP A 44 -12.50 14.85 -15.01
CA ASP A 44 -12.45 15.46 -13.68
C ASP A 44 -12.86 14.44 -12.62
N TRP A 45 -11.92 13.64 -12.18
CA TRP A 45 -12.14 12.70 -11.06
C TRP A 45 -11.26 13.06 -9.86
N SER A 46 -11.84 12.96 -8.66
CA SER A 46 -11.14 13.22 -7.41
C SER A 46 -10.61 11.96 -6.74
N ILE A 47 -11.24 10.83 -6.98
CA ILE A 47 -10.87 9.54 -6.39
C ILE A 47 -10.91 8.47 -7.48
N GLY A 48 -9.84 7.71 -7.59
CA GLY A 48 -9.72 6.54 -8.47
C GLY A 48 -9.42 5.27 -7.68
N VAL A 49 -9.90 4.14 -8.15
CA VAL A 49 -9.64 2.83 -7.54
C VAL A 49 -9.11 1.86 -8.58
N VAL A 50 -7.98 1.25 -8.27
CA VAL A 50 -7.41 0.16 -9.09
C VAL A 50 -7.74 -1.16 -8.43
N VAL A 51 -8.51 -2.00 -9.13
CA VAL A 51 -8.95 -3.32 -8.65
C VAL A 51 -8.29 -4.45 -9.43
N GLY A 52 -8.13 -5.59 -8.78
CA GLY A 52 -7.56 -6.79 -9.41
C GLY A 52 -7.05 -7.79 -8.37
N PRO A 53 -6.71 -9.02 -8.79
CA PRO A 53 -6.17 -10.06 -7.92
C PRO A 53 -4.85 -9.64 -7.25
N SER A 54 -4.45 -10.38 -6.21
CA SER A 54 -3.12 -10.21 -5.61
C SER A 54 -2.04 -10.51 -6.65
N GLY A 55 -0.98 -9.71 -6.67
CA GLY A 55 0.12 -9.87 -7.63
C GLY A 55 -0.16 -9.35 -9.05
N SER A 56 -1.33 -8.79 -9.34
CA SER A 56 -1.69 -8.28 -10.68
C SER A 56 -1.05 -6.93 -11.06
N GLY A 57 -0.12 -6.41 -10.26
CA GLY A 57 0.62 -5.19 -10.61
C GLY A 57 -0.06 -3.88 -10.23
N LYS A 58 -1.12 -3.87 -9.40
CA LYS A 58 -1.85 -2.64 -9.01
C LYS A 58 -0.94 -1.52 -8.51
N THR A 59 -0.05 -1.84 -7.58
CA THR A 59 0.91 -0.87 -7.03
C THR A 59 1.90 -0.38 -8.10
N SER A 60 2.33 -1.26 -8.99
CA SER A 60 3.23 -0.90 -10.09
C SER A 60 2.56 0.04 -11.07
N ILE A 61 1.28 -0.19 -11.38
CA ILE A 61 0.46 0.73 -12.20
C ILE A 61 0.42 2.11 -11.55
N GLY A 62 0.09 2.19 -10.26
CA GLY A 62 0.04 3.46 -9.54
C GLY A 62 1.38 4.20 -9.55
N ARG A 63 2.49 3.49 -9.38
CA ARG A 63 3.84 4.07 -9.46
C ARG A 63 4.18 4.58 -10.86
N THR A 64 3.77 3.87 -11.89
CA THR A 64 4.00 4.27 -13.28
C THR A 64 3.20 5.51 -13.66
N ILE A 65 1.94 5.61 -13.20
CA ILE A 65 1.08 6.74 -13.52
C ILE A 65 1.48 8.00 -12.75
N PHE A 66 1.70 7.87 -11.44
CA PHE A 66 1.83 9.03 -10.53
C PHE A 66 3.27 9.31 -10.07
N GLY A 67 4.19 8.40 -10.32
CA GLY A 67 5.55 8.46 -9.80
C GLY A 67 5.64 7.81 -8.40
N THR A 68 6.83 7.30 -8.09
CA THR A 68 7.09 6.60 -6.82
C THR A 68 7.00 7.55 -5.62
N ASP A 69 7.35 8.81 -5.81
CA ASP A 69 7.30 9.88 -4.81
C ASP A 69 5.87 10.27 -4.38
N LYS A 70 4.87 9.87 -5.15
CA LYS A 70 3.45 10.13 -4.87
C LYS A 70 2.74 8.95 -4.17
N ILE A 71 3.44 7.84 -3.96
CA ILE A 71 2.86 6.71 -3.24
C ILE A 71 3.01 6.95 -1.74
N TYR A 72 1.88 7.14 -1.07
CA TYR A 72 1.83 7.27 0.37
C TYR A 72 1.94 5.89 1.04
N ASP A 73 2.91 5.75 1.93
CA ASP A 73 3.05 4.57 2.79
C ASP A 73 2.54 4.90 4.20
N TYR A 74 1.34 4.48 4.49
CA TYR A 74 0.67 4.72 5.77
C TYR A 74 1.37 4.05 6.97
N THR A 75 2.33 3.18 6.74
CA THR A 75 3.07 2.50 7.82
C THR A 75 4.24 3.32 8.35
N GLN A 76 4.60 4.40 7.65
CA GLN A 76 5.75 5.24 8.00
C GLN A 76 5.34 6.49 8.77
N GLY A 77 6.28 7.04 9.51
CA GLY A 77 6.10 8.32 10.21
C GLY A 77 5.45 8.23 11.59
N TRP A 78 5.14 7.05 12.07
CA TRP A 78 4.52 6.85 13.39
C TRP A 78 5.57 6.82 14.52
N ALA A 79 5.31 7.54 15.60
CA ALA A 79 6.14 7.46 16.81
C ALA A 79 6.00 6.07 17.45
N SER A 80 7.12 5.52 17.91
CA SER A 80 7.17 4.17 18.48
C SER A 80 6.63 4.07 19.91
N ASP A 81 6.58 5.19 20.60
CA ASP A 81 6.31 5.34 22.03
C ASP A 81 5.11 6.25 22.36
N GLN A 82 4.37 6.67 21.34
CA GLN A 82 3.17 7.51 21.50
C GLN A 82 1.91 6.76 21.05
N PRO A 83 0.77 7.02 21.70
CA PRO A 83 -0.50 6.46 21.26
C PRO A 83 -0.95 7.07 19.94
N VAL A 84 -1.70 6.30 19.17
CA VAL A 84 -2.19 6.73 17.84
C VAL A 84 -2.94 8.06 17.90
N ILE A 85 -3.75 8.28 18.94
CA ILE A 85 -4.52 9.52 19.10
C ILE A 85 -3.65 10.78 19.11
N ASP A 86 -2.41 10.69 19.61
CA ASP A 86 -1.49 11.81 19.65
C ASP A 86 -0.71 11.99 18.33
N CYS A 87 -0.71 10.96 17.48
CA CYS A 87 0.05 10.96 16.21
C CYS A 87 -0.78 11.46 15.02
N ILE A 88 -2.11 11.35 15.05
CA ILE A 88 -2.98 11.67 13.90
C ILE A 88 -2.88 13.15 13.52
N ALA A 89 -3.04 14.03 14.48
CA ALA A 89 -2.89 15.47 14.28
C ALA A 89 -2.35 16.09 15.57
N PRO A 90 -1.02 16.15 15.75
CA PRO A 90 -0.41 16.58 17.02
C PRO A 90 -0.83 17.97 17.50
N ASN A 91 -1.25 18.85 16.59
CA ASN A 91 -1.75 20.20 16.89
C ASN A 91 -3.27 20.33 16.65
N GLY A 92 -3.97 19.23 16.39
CA GLY A 92 -5.40 19.20 16.12
C GLY A 92 -6.23 19.27 17.40
N ASP A 93 -7.49 19.71 17.24
CA ASP A 93 -8.48 19.67 18.30
C ASP A 93 -8.87 18.21 18.63
N PHE A 94 -9.15 17.94 19.90
CA PHE A 94 -9.55 16.62 20.37
C PHE A 94 -10.74 16.04 19.60
N ASN A 95 -11.75 16.86 19.31
CA ASN A 95 -12.95 16.42 18.59
C ASN A 95 -12.64 16.11 17.11
N GLU A 96 -11.74 16.86 16.48
CA GLU A 96 -11.29 16.58 15.12
C GLU A 96 -10.58 15.24 15.03
N VAL A 97 -9.64 14.99 15.93
CA VAL A 97 -8.86 13.73 15.96
C VAL A 97 -9.75 12.53 16.23
N THR A 98 -10.61 12.60 17.24
CA THR A 98 -11.52 11.51 17.56
C THR A 98 -12.57 11.29 16.47
N GLY A 99 -13.03 12.37 15.84
CA GLY A 99 -13.93 12.32 14.68
C GLY A 99 -13.27 11.63 13.48
N ALA A 100 -12.01 11.95 13.18
CA ALA A 100 -11.26 11.31 12.11
C ALA A 100 -11.12 9.79 12.34
N LEU A 101 -10.71 9.39 13.54
CA LEU A 101 -10.59 7.97 13.93
C LEU A 101 -11.93 7.22 13.83
N ALA A 102 -13.01 7.84 14.27
CA ALA A 102 -14.35 7.26 14.18
C ALA A 102 -14.82 7.13 12.72
N ASN A 103 -14.58 8.15 11.90
CA ASN A 103 -14.98 8.19 10.49
C ASN A 103 -14.32 7.11 9.64
N VAL A 104 -13.09 6.74 9.94
CA VAL A 104 -12.41 5.62 9.25
C VAL A 104 -12.78 4.24 9.80
N GLY A 105 -13.70 4.19 10.74
CA GLY A 105 -14.17 2.94 11.36
C GLY A 105 -13.26 2.37 12.44
N LEU A 106 -12.29 3.15 12.96
CA LEU A 106 -11.48 2.77 14.11
C LEU A 106 -12.21 3.19 15.40
N GLY A 107 -13.36 2.56 15.68
CA GLY A 107 -14.23 2.92 16.79
C GLY A 107 -13.82 2.35 18.14
N SER A 108 -12.81 1.50 18.21
CA SER A 108 -12.32 0.93 19.46
C SER A 108 -11.41 1.90 20.21
N VAL A 109 -11.93 2.55 21.24
CA VAL A 109 -11.17 3.50 22.06
C VAL A 109 -9.86 2.91 22.62
N PRO A 110 -9.79 1.65 23.08
CA PRO A 110 -8.53 1.07 23.51
C PRO A 110 -7.45 1.04 22.43
N SER A 111 -7.81 0.95 21.15
CA SER A 111 -6.86 1.02 20.03
C SER A 111 -6.24 2.41 19.86
N TRP A 112 -6.96 3.48 20.21
CA TRP A 112 -6.46 4.85 20.16
C TRP A 112 -5.31 5.12 21.14
N LEU A 113 -5.29 4.37 22.26
CA LEU A 113 -4.33 4.50 23.34
C LEU A 113 -3.05 3.66 23.11
N ARG A 114 -2.98 2.93 22.01
CA ARG A 114 -1.85 2.06 21.69
C ARG A 114 -0.93 2.70 20.65
N PRO A 115 0.36 2.41 20.69
CA PRO A 115 1.27 2.76 19.60
C PRO A 115 0.86 2.06 18.31
N PHE A 116 1.04 2.73 17.17
CA PHE A 116 0.69 2.20 15.84
C PHE A 116 1.21 0.77 15.59
N ARG A 117 2.44 0.48 16.00
CA ARG A 117 3.11 -0.81 15.78
C ARG A 117 2.43 -2.03 16.41
N VAL A 118 1.60 -1.83 17.44
CA VAL A 118 0.89 -2.93 18.13
C VAL A 118 -0.55 -3.10 17.66
N LEU A 119 -1.01 -2.26 16.75
CA LEU A 119 -2.31 -2.39 16.12
C LEU A 119 -2.33 -3.57 15.14
N SER A 120 -3.49 -4.16 14.92
CA SER A 120 -3.69 -5.12 13.83
C SER A 120 -3.54 -4.44 12.47
N ASN A 121 -3.29 -5.22 11.41
CA ASN A 121 -3.12 -4.67 10.05
C ASN A 121 -4.32 -3.82 9.60
N GLY A 122 -5.54 -4.26 9.91
CA GLY A 122 -6.76 -3.50 9.60
C GLY A 122 -6.88 -2.21 10.38
N GLU A 123 -6.50 -2.20 11.67
CA GLU A 123 -6.45 -0.99 12.50
C GLU A 123 -5.37 -0.03 12.03
N GLN A 124 -4.18 -0.55 11.68
CA GLN A 124 -3.09 0.24 11.09
C GLN A 124 -3.52 0.93 9.80
N PHE A 125 -4.18 0.20 8.91
CA PHE A 125 -4.71 0.77 7.66
C PHE A 125 -5.71 1.89 7.93
N ARG A 126 -6.66 1.67 8.84
CA ARG A 126 -7.65 2.71 9.21
C ARG A 126 -7.00 3.92 9.87
N ALA A 127 -6.04 3.70 10.78
CA ALA A 127 -5.29 4.80 11.38
C ALA A 127 -4.54 5.62 10.33
N GLY A 128 -3.98 4.96 9.32
CA GLY A 128 -3.31 5.62 8.20
C GLY A 128 -4.23 6.44 7.28
N LEU A 129 -5.53 6.17 7.31
CA LEU A 129 -6.55 6.94 6.58
C LEU A 129 -7.09 8.14 7.38
N ALA A 130 -6.94 8.12 8.69
CA ALA A 130 -7.41 9.19 9.56
C ALA A 130 -6.51 10.42 9.48
#